data_eaf4d56aff8df9aa2db35730b829796a
#
_entry.id   eaf4d56aff8df9aa2db35730b829796a
#
_cell.length_a   1.000
_cell.length_b   1.000
_cell.length_c   1.000
_cell.angle_alpha   90.00
_cell.angle_beta   90.00
_cell.angle_gamma   90.00
#
_symmetry.space_group_name_H-M   'P 1'
#
loop_
_entity.id
_entity.type
_entity.pdbx_description
1 polymer ?
#
loop_
_entity_poly.entity_id
_entity_poly.type
_entity_poly.pdbx_seq_one_letter_code
_entity_poly.pdbx_strand_id
1 'polypeptide(L)'
;MDLGALRGARVADLGCGIGRWAHYLADRCREIVLVDFSEAIFVARRHLGDRPNALFFMGDILALPFAPGSFDFVYSLGVLHHLPAPCLDVVRSLKPLAARHLYFLYYALDNRPAYFRWLLAGVTVLRKGLCRVRGERARWAITKFLLWGLYLPLIGLGRALDLVGLGRRVPLYEFYRDRSRARIEQDVYDRFFTRIEQRVTRADIETLRDTFRAVTISPDLPYWHFLCER
;
A
#
# COMPACT_ATOMS: atom_id res chain seq x y z
N MET A 1 4.87 1.69 -16.19
CA MET A 1 6.11 2.47 -16.05
C MET A 1 7.26 1.55 -16.45
N ASP A 2 8.13 1.98 -17.35
CA ASP A 2 9.36 1.25 -17.65
C ASP A 2 10.38 1.44 -16.52
N LEU A 3 10.83 0.36 -15.91
CA LEU A 3 11.84 0.39 -14.83
C LEU A 3 13.23 0.75 -15.37
N GLY A 4 13.47 0.60 -16.67
CA GLY A 4 14.70 1.06 -17.33
C GLY A 4 14.89 2.58 -17.24
N ALA A 5 13.80 3.33 -17.15
CA ALA A 5 13.81 4.79 -16.97
C ALA A 5 14.32 5.26 -15.59
N LEU A 6 14.58 4.34 -14.66
CA LEU A 6 15.16 4.65 -13.34
C LEU A 6 16.71 4.53 -13.34
N ARG A 7 17.32 4.04 -14.42
CA ARG A 7 18.77 3.93 -14.51
C ARG A 7 19.40 5.33 -14.38
N GLY A 8 20.29 5.49 -13.41
CA GLY A 8 20.91 6.78 -13.09
C GLY A 8 20.07 7.70 -12.18
N ALA A 9 18.84 7.34 -11.86
CA ALA A 9 17.95 8.15 -11.03
C ALA A 9 18.27 8.04 -9.54
N ARG A 10 17.99 9.12 -8.80
CA ARG A 10 17.88 9.15 -7.35
C ARG A 10 16.42 8.94 -6.96
N VAL A 11 16.15 7.87 -6.25
CA VAL A 11 14.79 7.38 -5.95
C VAL A 11 14.51 7.46 -4.45
N ALA A 12 13.28 7.80 -4.05
CA ALA A 12 12.85 7.68 -2.66
C ALA A 12 11.70 6.67 -2.52
N ASP A 13 11.81 5.77 -1.52
CA ASP A 13 10.77 4.87 -1.03
C ASP A 13 10.22 5.42 0.28
N LEU A 14 9.06 6.06 0.23
CA LEU A 14 8.43 6.69 1.39
C LEU A 14 7.45 5.73 2.07
N GLY A 15 7.82 5.27 3.26
CA GLY A 15 7.15 4.19 3.97
C GLY A 15 7.61 2.83 3.48
N CYS A 16 8.91 2.62 3.42
CA CYS A 16 9.52 1.44 2.83
C CYS A 16 9.26 0.15 3.63
N GLY A 17 8.82 0.25 4.90
CA GLY A 17 8.69 -0.89 5.78
C GLY A 17 10.01 -1.67 5.88
N ILE A 18 9.97 -2.97 5.60
CA ILE A 18 11.15 -3.84 5.61
C ILE A 18 11.95 -3.82 4.29
N GLY A 19 11.72 -2.85 3.41
CA GLY A 19 12.45 -2.66 2.15
C GLY A 19 12.00 -3.57 0.99
N ARG A 20 10.78 -4.09 1.04
CA ARG A 20 10.28 -5.05 0.06
C ARG A 20 10.38 -4.58 -1.39
N TRP A 21 9.96 -3.35 -1.68
CA TRP A 21 9.97 -2.81 -3.04
C TRP A 21 11.36 -2.31 -3.43
N ALA A 22 12.08 -1.73 -2.49
CA ALA A 22 13.44 -1.29 -2.67
C ALA A 22 14.37 -2.44 -3.09
N HIS A 23 14.12 -3.66 -2.61
CA HIS A 23 14.87 -4.85 -3.02
C HIS A 23 14.88 -5.06 -4.55
N TYR A 24 13.77 -4.78 -5.23
CA TYR A 24 13.68 -4.91 -6.69
C TYR A 24 14.20 -3.69 -7.46
N LEU A 25 14.31 -2.53 -6.82
CA LEU A 25 14.66 -1.27 -7.46
C LEU A 25 16.10 -0.84 -7.22
N ALA A 26 16.74 -1.28 -6.14
CA ALA A 26 18.07 -0.84 -5.76
C ALA A 26 19.12 -1.07 -6.87
N ASP A 27 19.07 -2.22 -7.57
CA ASP A 27 19.99 -2.52 -8.66
C ASP A 27 19.68 -1.76 -9.97
N ARG A 28 18.60 -0.99 -10.00
CA ARG A 28 18.09 -0.31 -11.21
C ARG A 28 18.16 1.21 -11.13
N CYS A 29 18.65 1.76 -10.05
CA CYS A 29 18.79 3.19 -9.84
C CYS A 29 20.20 3.54 -9.35
N ARG A 30 20.57 4.81 -9.46
CA ARG A 30 21.86 5.30 -8.97
C ARG A 30 21.89 5.29 -7.44
N GLU A 31 20.82 5.73 -6.81
CA GLU A 31 20.68 5.81 -5.36
C GLU A 31 19.22 5.59 -4.96
N ILE A 32 18.99 4.87 -3.90
CA ILE A 32 17.66 4.71 -3.30
C ILE A 32 17.68 5.12 -1.83
N VAL A 33 16.81 6.06 -1.48
CA VAL A 33 16.60 6.53 -0.11
C VAL A 33 15.34 5.88 0.45
N LEU A 34 15.49 5.04 1.46
CA LEU A 34 14.41 4.37 2.14
C LEU A 34 14.03 5.16 3.38
N VAL A 35 12.77 5.53 3.48
CA VAL A 35 12.23 6.27 4.63
C VAL A 35 11.13 5.47 5.29
N ASP A 36 11.20 5.27 6.60
CA ASP A 36 10.10 4.72 7.40
C ASP A 36 10.08 5.33 8.80
N PHE A 37 8.88 5.50 9.36
CA PHE A 37 8.71 6.03 10.71
C PHE A 37 8.97 4.98 11.80
N SER A 38 8.85 3.71 11.45
CA SER A 38 8.92 2.59 12.38
C SER A 38 10.30 1.92 12.42
N GLU A 39 10.49 1.05 13.39
CA GLU A 39 11.68 0.20 13.50
C GLU A 39 11.86 -0.78 12.32
N ALA A 40 10.87 -0.89 11.43
CA ALA A 40 10.99 -1.68 10.21
C ALA A 40 12.15 -1.23 9.32
N ILE A 41 12.57 0.05 9.42
CA ILE A 41 13.74 0.59 8.72
C ILE A 41 15.03 -0.16 9.07
N PHE A 42 15.18 -0.62 10.33
CA PHE A 42 16.35 -1.42 10.73
C PHE A 42 16.34 -2.83 10.11
N VAL A 43 15.14 -3.36 9.85
CA VAL A 43 14.99 -4.63 9.11
C VAL A 43 15.33 -4.41 7.63
N ALA A 44 14.84 -3.33 7.03
CA ALA A 44 15.21 -2.93 5.67
C ALA A 44 16.73 -2.79 5.51
N ARG A 45 17.40 -2.16 6.49
CA ARG A 45 18.85 -2.01 6.50
C ARG A 45 19.57 -3.36 6.58
N ARG A 46 19.05 -4.34 7.32
CA ARG A 46 19.64 -5.69 7.37
C ARG A 46 19.47 -6.44 6.05
N HIS A 47 18.38 -6.20 5.31
CA HIS A 47 18.09 -6.86 4.04
C HIS A 47 18.84 -6.26 2.85
N LEU A 48 19.17 -4.96 2.91
CA LEU A 48 19.71 -4.18 1.79
C LEU A 48 21.01 -3.44 2.13
N GLY A 49 21.56 -3.66 3.33
CA GLY A 49 22.72 -2.92 3.82
C GLY A 49 24.04 -3.25 3.11
N ASP A 50 24.10 -4.33 2.35
CA ASP A 50 25.18 -4.71 1.44
C ASP A 50 25.18 -3.89 0.13
N ARG A 51 24.12 -3.14 -0.14
CA ARG A 51 23.97 -2.31 -1.35
C ARG A 51 24.50 -0.91 -1.08
N PRO A 52 25.60 -0.50 -1.74
CA PRO A 52 26.28 0.77 -1.44
C PRO A 52 25.44 2.01 -1.83
N ASN A 53 24.43 1.82 -2.67
CA ASN A 53 23.52 2.88 -3.13
C ASN A 53 22.23 2.99 -2.32
N ALA A 54 22.04 2.17 -1.27
CA ALA A 54 20.85 2.22 -0.41
C ALA A 54 21.12 3.05 0.84
N LEU A 55 20.36 4.12 1.03
CA LEU A 55 20.39 5.00 2.20
C LEU A 55 19.12 4.79 3.03
N PHE A 56 19.27 4.74 4.36
CA PHE A 56 18.18 4.44 5.28
C PHE A 56 17.97 5.62 6.21
N PHE A 57 16.74 6.11 6.25
CA PHE A 57 16.35 7.26 7.05
C PHE A 57 15.11 6.93 7.88
N MET A 58 15.24 7.00 9.21
CA MET A 58 14.08 6.89 10.11
C MET A 58 13.43 8.27 10.23
N GLY A 59 12.22 8.44 9.70
CA GLY A 59 11.58 9.74 9.65
C GLY A 59 10.10 9.71 9.33
N ASP A 60 9.43 10.81 9.67
CA ASP A 60 8.01 11.01 9.38
C ASP A 60 7.83 11.57 7.97
N ILE A 61 6.96 10.93 7.18
CA ILE A 61 6.59 11.39 5.83
C ILE A 61 5.96 12.79 5.87
N LEU A 62 5.31 13.15 6.98
CA LEU A 62 4.69 14.47 7.15
C LEU A 62 5.71 15.59 7.46
N ALA A 63 6.96 15.25 7.77
CA ALA A 63 8.02 16.19 8.17
C ALA A 63 9.38 15.82 7.56
N LEU A 64 9.41 15.55 6.25
CA LEU A 64 10.64 15.15 5.55
C LEU A 64 11.61 16.33 5.42
N PRO A 65 12.90 16.17 5.76
CA PRO A 65 13.91 17.22 5.66
C PRO A 65 14.56 17.32 4.27
N PHE A 66 13.85 16.93 3.21
CA PHE A 66 14.39 16.95 1.87
C PHE A 66 13.98 18.21 1.12
N ALA A 67 14.95 18.84 0.46
CA ALA A 67 14.71 20.01 -0.39
C ALA A 67 13.89 19.66 -1.64
N PRO A 68 13.16 20.61 -2.22
CA PRO A 68 12.54 20.44 -3.53
C PRO A 68 13.54 19.94 -4.57
N GLY A 69 13.11 18.98 -5.41
CA GLY A 69 13.95 18.39 -6.46
C GLY A 69 15.05 17.45 -5.95
N SER A 70 14.98 17.01 -4.69
CA SER A 70 15.97 16.07 -4.13
C SER A 70 15.97 14.70 -4.81
N PHE A 71 14.90 14.35 -5.54
CA PHE A 71 14.75 13.06 -6.19
C PHE A 71 14.29 13.20 -7.63
N ASP A 72 14.65 12.23 -8.46
CA ASP A 72 14.13 12.08 -9.81
C ASP A 72 12.77 11.35 -9.80
N PHE A 73 12.61 10.44 -8.84
CA PHE A 73 11.42 9.63 -8.68
C PHE A 73 11.12 9.35 -7.19
N VAL A 74 9.87 9.51 -6.80
CA VAL A 74 9.36 9.17 -5.46
C VAL A 74 8.28 8.11 -5.60
N TYR A 75 8.28 7.13 -4.72
CA TYR A 75 7.12 6.24 -4.60
C TYR A 75 6.73 5.99 -3.14
N SER A 76 5.44 5.73 -2.95
CA SER A 76 4.89 5.32 -1.65
C SER A 76 3.75 4.33 -1.88
N LEU A 77 3.99 3.08 -1.50
CA LEU A 77 3.09 1.98 -1.84
C LEU A 77 2.47 1.35 -0.60
N GLY A 78 1.20 1.68 -0.35
CA GLY A 78 0.45 1.08 0.75
C GLY A 78 0.62 1.77 2.10
N VAL A 79 0.98 3.05 2.12
CA VAL A 79 1.36 3.78 3.34
C VAL A 79 0.49 5.01 3.61
N LEU A 80 0.38 5.93 2.65
CA LEU A 80 -0.18 7.27 2.91
C LEU A 80 -1.63 7.24 3.44
N HIS A 81 -2.40 6.22 3.12
CA HIS A 81 -3.76 6.05 3.63
C HIS A 81 -3.82 5.58 5.10
N HIS A 82 -2.68 5.36 5.73
CA HIS A 82 -2.54 5.07 7.16
C HIS A 82 -2.04 6.26 7.98
N LEU A 83 -1.76 7.39 7.33
CA LEU A 83 -1.31 8.60 8.01
C LEU A 83 -2.48 9.35 8.67
N PRO A 84 -2.24 10.15 9.72
CA PRO A 84 -3.27 10.93 10.39
C PRO A 84 -3.79 12.12 9.56
N ALA A 85 -3.04 12.54 8.55
CA ALA A 85 -3.45 13.59 7.61
C ALA A 85 -4.25 13.01 6.42
N PRO A 86 -5.11 13.78 5.73
CA PRO A 86 -5.78 13.35 4.53
C PRO A 86 -4.77 12.90 3.47
N CYS A 87 -4.88 11.65 2.99
CA CYS A 87 -3.85 11.02 2.18
C CYS A 87 -3.57 11.75 0.85
N LEU A 88 -4.60 12.39 0.24
CA LEU A 88 -4.41 13.17 -0.99
C LEU A 88 -3.72 14.50 -0.74
N ASP A 89 -3.90 15.10 0.45
CA ASP A 89 -3.17 16.32 0.82
C ASP A 89 -1.69 16.00 1.05
N VAL A 90 -1.39 14.83 1.62
CA VAL A 90 -0.01 14.34 1.70
C VAL A 90 0.58 14.12 0.31
N VAL A 91 -0.16 13.52 -0.63
CA VAL A 91 0.28 13.39 -2.03
C VAL A 91 0.62 14.75 -2.63
N ARG A 92 -0.23 15.77 -2.41
CA ARG A 92 0.01 17.15 -2.89
C ARG A 92 1.27 17.76 -2.26
N SER A 93 1.47 17.58 -0.96
CA SER A 93 2.64 18.12 -0.24
C SER A 93 3.97 17.51 -0.69
N LEU A 94 3.96 16.28 -1.17
CA LEU A 94 5.14 15.59 -1.67
C LEU A 94 5.55 16.02 -3.10
N LYS A 95 4.67 16.73 -3.84
CA LYS A 95 4.93 17.18 -5.23
C LYS A 95 6.30 17.84 -5.44
N PRO A 96 6.79 18.73 -4.55
CA PRO A 96 8.06 19.40 -4.77
C PRO A 96 9.26 18.46 -4.82
N LEU A 97 9.19 17.27 -4.22
CA LEU A 97 10.34 16.40 -4.00
C LEU A 97 10.90 15.79 -5.30
N ALA A 98 10.03 15.54 -6.31
CA ALA A 98 10.45 14.89 -7.55
C ALA A 98 9.65 15.37 -8.77
N ALA A 99 10.15 15.00 -9.97
CA ALA A 99 9.41 15.21 -11.21
C ALA A 99 8.28 14.18 -11.40
N ARG A 100 8.46 12.95 -10.91
CA ARG A 100 7.51 11.85 -11.06
C ARG A 100 7.29 11.13 -9.74
N HIS A 101 6.03 10.74 -9.48
CA HIS A 101 5.60 10.10 -8.24
C HIS A 101 4.71 8.91 -8.54
N LEU A 102 4.97 7.76 -7.92
CA LEU A 102 4.10 6.58 -7.98
C LEU A 102 3.48 6.32 -6.60
N TYR A 103 2.16 6.24 -6.57
CA TYR A 103 1.42 5.98 -5.34
C TYR A 103 0.53 4.76 -5.47
N PHE A 104 0.35 4.07 -4.35
CA PHE A 104 -0.68 3.05 -4.16
C PHE A 104 -1.48 3.37 -2.91
N LEU A 105 -2.78 3.62 -3.09
CA LEU A 105 -3.72 3.88 -2.00
C LEU A 105 -4.82 2.83 -1.97
N TYR A 106 -5.45 2.64 -0.81
CA TYR A 106 -6.62 1.81 -0.73
C TYR A 106 -7.81 2.48 -1.39
N TYR A 107 -8.51 1.74 -2.24
CA TYR A 107 -9.64 2.25 -3.00
C TYR A 107 -10.99 1.96 -2.31
N ALA A 108 -11.98 2.80 -2.63
CA ALA A 108 -13.30 2.77 -2.01
C ALA A 108 -14.27 1.75 -2.64
N LEU A 109 -13.79 0.84 -3.50
CA LEU A 109 -14.58 -0.18 -4.21
C LEU A 109 -15.66 0.42 -5.14
N ASP A 110 -15.45 1.64 -5.65
CA ASP A 110 -16.36 2.34 -6.54
C ASP A 110 -16.49 1.67 -7.93
N ASN A 111 -15.51 0.85 -8.31
CA ASN A 111 -15.47 0.05 -9.52
C ASN A 111 -15.95 -1.41 -9.32
N ARG A 112 -16.55 -1.72 -8.16
CA ARG A 112 -17.10 -3.05 -7.83
C ARG A 112 -18.62 -2.96 -7.66
N PRO A 113 -19.35 -4.09 -7.78
CA PRO A 113 -20.77 -4.16 -7.46
C PRO A 113 -21.08 -3.62 -6.07
N ALA A 114 -22.27 -3.02 -5.89
CA ALA A 114 -22.66 -2.33 -4.66
C ALA A 114 -22.50 -3.17 -3.37
N TYR A 115 -22.72 -4.49 -3.45
CA TYR A 115 -22.59 -5.36 -2.27
C TYR A 115 -21.16 -5.39 -1.69
N PHE A 116 -20.12 -5.14 -2.50
CA PHE A 116 -18.76 -5.01 -1.98
C PHE A 116 -18.62 -3.81 -1.03
N ARG A 117 -19.31 -2.70 -1.32
CA ARG A 117 -19.30 -1.52 -0.45
C ARG A 117 -20.03 -1.78 0.87
N TRP A 118 -21.16 -2.52 0.82
CA TRP A 118 -21.87 -2.94 2.03
C TRP A 118 -21.02 -3.85 2.91
N LEU A 119 -20.34 -4.83 2.32
CA LEU A 119 -19.41 -5.70 3.03
C LEU A 119 -18.24 -4.89 3.64
N LEU A 120 -17.69 -3.96 2.88
CA LEU A 120 -16.62 -3.09 3.36
C LEU A 120 -17.09 -2.22 4.54
N ALA A 121 -18.30 -1.69 4.50
CA ALA A 121 -18.88 -0.92 5.62
C ALA A 121 -18.98 -1.78 6.89
N GLY A 122 -19.51 -3.01 6.77
CA GLY A 122 -19.58 -3.97 7.90
C GLY A 122 -18.20 -4.32 8.45
N VAL A 123 -17.23 -4.63 7.58
CA VAL A 123 -15.84 -4.90 7.96
C VAL A 123 -15.21 -3.67 8.65
N THR A 124 -15.53 -2.47 8.18
CA THR A 124 -15.01 -1.22 8.79
C THR A 124 -15.54 -1.03 10.21
N VAL A 125 -16.81 -1.32 10.45
CA VAL A 125 -17.39 -1.28 11.81
C VAL A 125 -16.70 -2.30 12.71
N LEU A 126 -16.57 -3.55 12.25
CA LEU A 126 -15.88 -4.60 12.98
C LEU A 126 -14.43 -4.20 13.30
N ARG A 127 -13.69 -3.68 12.30
CA ARG A 127 -12.32 -3.21 12.47
C ARG A 127 -12.21 -2.13 13.55
N LYS A 128 -13.10 -1.13 13.54
CA LYS A 128 -13.13 -0.06 14.57
C LYS A 128 -13.31 -0.62 16.00
N GLY A 129 -14.01 -1.73 16.14
CA GLY A 129 -14.12 -2.47 17.40
C GLY A 129 -12.81 -3.21 17.74
N LEU A 130 -12.32 -4.00 16.80
CA LEU A 130 -11.14 -4.85 17.00
C LEU A 130 -9.84 -4.05 17.23
N CYS A 131 -9.68 -2.87 16.62
CA CYS A 131 -8.55 -1.98 16.89
C CYS A 131 -8.38 -1.59 18.36
N ARG A 132 -9.44 -1.70 19.17
CA ARG A 132 -9.40 -1.41 20.62
C ARG A 132 -8.84 -2.56 21.44
N VAL A 133 -8.76 -3.76 20.87
CA VAL A 133 -8.20 -4.94 21.56
C VAL A 133 -6.75 -4.68 21.91
N ARG A 134 -6.42 -4.82 23.19
CA ARG A 134 -5.07 -4.71 23.74
C ARG A 134 -4.46 -6.09 23.88
N GLY A 135 -3.16 -6.20 23.70
CA GLY A 135 -2.43 -7.47 23.83
C GLY A 135 -2.23 -8.20 22.50
N GLU A 136 -0.99 -8.41 22.18
CA GLU A 136 -0.57 -9.01 20.90
C GLU A 136 -1.10 -10.44 20.74
N ARG A 137 -1.08 -11.24 21.82
CA ARG A 137 -1.62 -12.61 21.81
C ARG A 137 -3.10 -12.66 21.43
N ALA A 138 -3.91 -11.73 21.97
CA ALA A 138 -5.34 -11.65 21.65
C ALA A 138 -5.55 -11.24 20.19
N ARG A 139 -4.78 -10.28 19.68
CA ARG A 139 -4.82 -9.88 18.26
C ARG A 139 -4.49 -11.04 17.34
N TRP A 140 -3.44 -11.79 17.63
CA TRP A 140 -3.07 -12.97 16.83
C TRP A 140 -4.12 -14.09 16.92
N ALA A 141 -4.73 -14.32 18.07
CA ALA A 141 -5.84 -15.28 18.19
C ALA A 141 -7.04 -14.89 17.32
N ILE A 142 -7.43 -13.61 17.33
CA ILE A 142 -8.50 -13.09 16.48
C ILE A 142 -8.10 -13.18 14.99
N THR A 143 -6.86 -12.85 14.65
CA THR A 143 -6.35 -12.99 13.28
C THR A 143 -6.50 -14.42 12.77
N LYS A 144 -6.08 -15.41 13.57
CA LYS A 144 -6.24 -16.82 13.22
C LYS A 144 -7.69 -17.23 13.09
N PHE A 145 -8.56 -16.78 14.00
CA PHE A 145 -10.00 -17.03 13.91
C PHE A 145 -10.59 -16.47 12.60
N LEU A 146 -10.27 -15.24 12.24
CA LEU A 146 -10.72 -14.62 10.99
C LEU A 146 -10.13 -15.32 9.75
N LEU A 147 -8.86 -15.70 9.80
CA LEU A 147 -8.21 -16.42 8.72
C LEU A 147 -8.93 -17.74 8.43
N TRP A 148 -9.12 -18.58 9.44
CA TRP A 148 -9.70 -19.91 9.29
C TRP A 148 -11.22 -19.89 9.13
N GLY A 149 -11.92 -18.98 9.83
CA GLY A 149 -13.38 -18.90 9.83
C GLY A 149 -13.97 -18.07 8.67
N LEU A 150 -13.19 -17.17 8.08
CA LEU A 150 -13.70 -16.28 7.03
C LEU A 150 -12.87 -16.31 5.75
N TYR A 151 -11.56 -16.04 5.83
CA TYR A 151 -10.74 -15.84 4.63
C TYR A 151 -10.55 -17.14 3.84
N LEU A 152 -10.07 -18.19 4.48
CA LEU A 152 -9.82 -19.48 3.80
C LEU A 152 -11.10 -20.11 3.24
N PRO A 153 -12.25 -20.13 3.95
CA PRO A 153 -13.52 -20.61 3.38
C PRO A 153 -13.96 -19.80 2.16
N LEU A 154 -13.88 -18.45 2.19
CA LEU A 154 -14.23 -17.62 1.04
C LEU A 154 -13.30 -17.87 -0.16
N ILE A 155 -12.00 -18.03 0.09
CA ILE A 155 -11.04 -18.35 -0.98
C ILE A 155 -11.33 -19.73 -1.56
N GLY A 156 -11.67 -20.73 -0.71
CA GLY A 156 -12.08 -22.06 -1.13
C GLY A 156 -13.35 -22.05 -1.99
N LEU A 157 -14.38 -21.30 -1.55
CA LEU A 157 -15.59 -21.07 -2.33
C LEU A 157 -15.29 -20.40 -3.67
N GLY A 158 -14.42 -19.39 -3.67
CA GLY A 158 -13.98 -18.71 -4.88
C GLY A 158 -13.32 -19.66 -5.87
N ARG A 159 -12.46 -20.58 -5.39
CA ARG A 159 -11.84 -21.62 -6.24
C ARG A 159 -12.87 -22.56 -6.83
N ALA A 160 -13.85 -23.01 -6.04
CA ALA A 160 -14.92 -23.87 -6.54
C ALA A 160 -15.77 -23.16 -7.59
N LEU A 161 -16.15 -21.89 -7.37
CA LEU A 161 -16.95 -21.12 -8.32
C LEU A 161 -16.13 -20.67 -9.56
N ASP A 162 -14.82 -20.64 -9.47
CA ASP A 162 -13.95 -20.29 -10.62
C ASP A 162 -13.99 -21.36 -11.71
N LEU A 163 -14.34 -22.61 -11.36
CA LEU A 163 -14.57 -23.70 -12.33
C LEU A 163 -15.71 -23.38 -13.33
N VAL A 164 -16.63 -22.50 -12.93
CA VAL A 164 -17.75 -22.03 -13.77
C VAL A 164 -17.63 -20.54 -14.10
N GLY A 165 -16.45 -19.96 -13.97
CA GLY A 165 -16.17 -18.55 -14.30
C GLY A 165 -16.73 -17.51 -13.33
N LEU A 166 -17.22 -17.94 -12.16
CA LEU A 166 -17.85 -17.05 -11.17
C LEU A 166 -16.94 -16.67 -9.99
N GLY A 167 -15.70 -17.15 -9.95
CA GLY A 167 -14.77 -16.93 -8.85
C GLY A 167 -14.55 -15.45 -8.52
N ARG A 168 -14.50 -14.58 -9.53
CA ARG A 168 -14.34 -13.13 -9.37
C ARG A 168 -15.48 -12.43 -8.61
N ARG A 169 -16.64 -13.08 -8.48
CA ARG A 169 -17.77 -12.56 -7.69
C ARG A 169 -17.60 -12.81 -6.20
N VAL A 170 -16.69 -13.73 -5.81
CA VAL A 170 -16.42 -14.00 -4.40
C VAL A 170 -15.44 -12.96 -3.85
N PRO A 171 -15.79 -12.26 -2.77
CA PRO A 171 -14.88 -11.34 -2.10
C PRO A 171 -13.58 -12.03 -1.69
N LEU A 172 -12.46 -11.31 -1.73
CA LEU A 172 -11.12 -11.76 -1.35
C LEU A 172 -10.47 -12.75 -2.33
N TYR A 173 -11.24 -13.54 -3.10
CA TYR A 173 -10.71 -14.62 -3.91
C TYR A 173 -9.67 -14.15 -4.93
N GLU A 174 -10.01 -13.14 -5.76
CA GLU A 174 -9.14 -12.66 -6.83
C GLU A 174 -7.77 -12.18 -6.32
N PHE A 175 -7.74 -11.59 -5.13
CA PHE A 175 -6.51 -11.08 -4.54
C PHE A 175 -5.68 -12.15 -3.84
N TYR A 176 -6.35 -13.13 -3.20
CA TYR A 176 -5.68 -14.10 -2.33
C TYR A 176 -5.49 -15.50 -2.93
N ARG A 177 -6.07 -15.81 -4.08
CA ARG A 177 -6.03 -17.16 -4.68
C ARG A 177 -4.62 -17.72 -4.86
N ASP A 178 -3.63 -16.85 -5.13
CA ASP A 178 -2.24 -17.20 -5.41
C ASP A 178 -1.29 -16.76 -4.27
N ARG A 179 -1.83 -16.38 -3.11
CA ARG A 179 -1.01 -15.93 -1.96
C ARG A 179 -0.78 -17.06 -0.96
N SER A 180 0.40 -17.05 -0.34
CA SER A 180 0.69 -17.97 0.76
C SER A 180 -0.20 -17.67 1.97
N ARG A 181 -0.49 -18.71 2.77
CA ARG A 181 -1.26 -18.56 4.00
C ARG A 181 -0.65 -17.56 4.97
N ALA A 182 0.69 -17.58 5.12
CA ALA A 182 1.40 -16.62 5.96
C ALA A 182 1.17 -15.17 5.51
N ARG A 183 1.16 -14.93 4.19
CA ARG A 183 0.86 -13.61 3.64
C ARG A 183 -0.58 -13.19 3.91
N ILE A 184 -1.54 -14.11 3.75
CA ILE A 184 -2.95 -13.83 4.06
C ILE A 184 -3.11 -13.51 5.54
N GLU A 185 -2.48 -14.27 6.43
CA GLU A 185 -2.51 -14.05 7.88
C GLU A 185 -1.98 -12.66 8.26
N GLN A 186 -0.85 -12.26 7.68
CA GLN A 186 -0.29 -10.93 7.88
C GLN A 186 -1.27 -9.83 7.40
N ASP A 187 -1.84 -9.98 6.21
CA ASP A 187 -2.78 -9.01 5.65
C ASP A 187 -4.09 -8.93 6.48
N VAL A 188 -4.53 -10.03 7.10
CA VAL A 188 -5.66 -10.04 8.04
C VAL A 188 -5.30 -9.23 9.28
N TYR A 189 -4.11 -9.48 9.87
CA TYR A 189 -3.65 -8.72 11.04
C TYR A 189 -3.61 -7.22 10.73
N ASP A 190 -2.93 -6.83 9.66
CA ASP A 190 -2.78 -5.43 9.27
C ASP A 190 -4.15 -4.78 9.01
N ARG A 191 -5.06 -5.46 8.35
CA ARG A 191 -6.40 -4.95 8.03
C ARG A 191 -7.25 -4.68 9.27
N PHE A 192 -7.22 -5.56 10.26
CA PHE A 192 -8.13 -5.44 11.42
C PHE A 192 -7.52 -4.68 12.59
N PHE A 193 -6.20 -4.52 12.66
CA PHE A 193 -5.55 -3.87 13.80
C PHE A 193 -4.87 -2.54 13.45
N THR A 194 -4.85 -2.11 12.19
CA THR A 194 -4.44 -0.77 11.80
C THR A 194 -5.53 0.24 12.16
N ARG A 195 -5.18 1.27 12.94
CA ARG A 195 -6.14 2.24 13.47
C ARG A 195 -6.68 3.19 12.41
N ILE A 196 -5.79 3.70 11.57
CA ILE A 196 -6.12 4.67 10.52
C ILE A 196 -6.16 3.94 9.18
N GLU A 197 -7.26 4.07 8.47
CA GLU A 197 -7.41 3.58 7.11
C GLU A 197 -8.32 4.53 6.34
N GLN A 198 -7.75 5.20 5.36
CA GLN A 198 -8.46 6.06 4.42
C GLN A 198 -8.64 5.31 3.11
N ARG A 199 -9.73 5.61 2.41
CA ARG A 199 -10.02 5.00 1.11
C ARG A 199 -10.41 6.10 0.14
N VAL A 200 -9.94 5.97 -1.08
CA VAL A 200 -10.17 6.95 -2.14
C VAL A 200 -10.95 6.32 -3.29
N THR A 201 -11.80 7.11 -3.91
CA THR A 201 -12.45 6.79 -5.18
C THR A 201 -11.53 7.19 -6.34
N ARG A 202 -11.85 6.72 -7.54
CA ARG A 202 -11.17 7.22 -8.75
C ARG A 202 -11.33 8.73 -8.91
N ALA A 203 -12.54 9.24 -8.65
CA ALA A 203 -12.82 10.67 -8.73
C ALA A 203 -11.97 11.49 -7.76
N ASP A 204 -11.74 10.98 -6.54
CA ASP A 204 -10.85 11.63 -5.57
C ASP A 204 -9.41 11.72 -6.09
N ILE A 205 -8.89 10.66 -6.72
CA ILE A 205 -7.54 10.68 -7.31
C ILE A 205 -7.49 11.66 -8.50
N GLU A 206 -8.55 11.73 -9.30
CA GLU A 206 -8.62 12.65 -10.45
C GLU A 206 -8.57 14.13 -10.03
N THR A 207 -8.93 14.48 -8.78
CA THR A 207 -8.73 15.83 -8.24
C THR A 207 -7.26 16.26 -8.17
N LEU A 208 -6.32 15.32 -8.16
CA LEU A 208 -4.89 15.63 -8.18
C LEU A 208 -4.43 16.31 -9.48
N ARG A 209 -5.27 16.32 -10.53
CA ARG A 209 -4.99 17.05 -11.79
C ARG A 209 -5.00 18.57 -11.62
N ASP A 210 -5.54 19.09 -10.51
CA ASP A 210 -5.40 20.49 -10.12
C ASP A 210 -3.98 20.85 -9.67
N THR A 211 -3.24 19.83 -9.20
CA THR A 211 -1.90 19.98 -8.61
C THR A 211 -0.80 19.47 -9.54
N PHE A 212 -1.02 18.34 -10.21
CA PHE A 212 -0.03 17.70 -11.09
C PHE A 212 -0.38 17.91 -12.56
N ARG A 213 0.64 18.06 -13.39
CA ARG A 213 0.47 18.22 -14.86
C ARG A 213 -0.23 17.01 -15.48
N ALA A 214 0.11 15.81 -15.02
CA ALA A 214 -0.51 14.57 -15.46
C ALA A 214 -0.75 13.62 -14.29
N VAL A 215 -1.90 12.94 -14.31
CA VAL A 215 -2.24 11.86 -13.38
C VAL A 215 -2.74 10.68 -14.19
N THR A 216 -1.96 9.60 -14.18
CA THR A 216 -2.28 8.35 -14.89
C THR A 216 -2.66 7.30 -13.86
N ILE A 217 -3.93 6.88 -13.86
CA ILE A 217 -4.46 5.87 -12.93
C ILE A 217 -4.43 4.52 -13.63
N SER A 218 -3.84 3.51 -13.00
CA SER A 218 -3.83 2.15 -13.52
C SER A 218 -5.28 1.60 -13.60
N PRO A 219 -5.65 0.92 -14.68
CA PRO A 219 -6.92 0.22 -14.78
C PRO A 219 -6.96 -1.06 -13.94
N ASP A 220 -5.82 -1.52 -13.43
CA ASP A 220 -5.70 -2.79 -12.74
C ASP A 220 -6.42 -2.78 -11.40
N LEU A 221 -7.21 -3.84 -11.18
CA LEU A 221 -7.88 -4.12 -9.92
C LEU A 221 -6.98 -5.01 -9.04
N PRO A 222 -7.21 -5.01 -7.73
CA PRO A 222 -8.28 -4.35 -6.96
C PRO A 222 -7.91 -2.98 -6.38
N TYR A 223 -6.72 -2.44 -6.62
CA TYR A 223 -6.21 -1.25 -5.93
C TYR A 223 -5.82 -0.14 -6.89
N TRP A 224 -5.90 1.12 -6.41
CA TRP A 224 -5.46 2.25 -7.20
C TRP A 224 -3.95 2.44 -7.10
N HIS A 225 -3.27 2.13 -8.20
CA HIS A 225 -1.93 2.61 -8.48
C HIS A 225 -2.05 3.80 -9.42
N PHE A 226 -1.39 4.88 -9.13
CA PHE A 226 -1.40 6.04 -9.99
C PHE A 226 -0.04 6.75 -10.02
N LEU A 227 0.30 7.24 -11.21
CA LEU A 227 1.50 8.01 -11.48
C LEU A 227 1.11 9.49 -11.60
N CYS A 228 1.80 10.34 -10.86
CA CYS A 228 1.71 11.79 -10.94
C CYS A 228 2.98 12.37 -11.54
N GLU A 229 2.83 13.30 -12.47
CA GLU A 229 3.95 14.07 -13.07
C GLU A 229 3.79 15.54 -12.71
N ARG A 230 4.89 16.16 -12.26
CA ARG A 230 4.94 17.56 -11.86
C ARG A 230 4.72 18.52 -13.03
#